data_da0cde4c06ebea61eb97b16afded95b9
#
_entry.id   da0cde4c06ebea61eb97b16afded95b9
#
_cell.length_a   1.000
_cell.length_b   1.000
_cell.length_c   1.000
_cell.angle_alpha   90.00
_cell.angle_beta   90.00
_cell.angle_gamma   90.00
#
_symmetry.space_group_name_H-M   'P 1'
#
loop_
_entity.id
_entity.type
_entity.pdbx_description
1 polymer ?
#
loop_
_entity_poly.entity_id
_entity_poly.type
_entity_poly.pdbx_seq_one_letter_code
_entity_poly.pdbx_strand_id
1 'polypeptide(L)'
;MTPKAPQKQLQAIAQACAAVRADVERGGNGDDIAYFNYHEQRLRATAERIVELVPTTVEVLDIGGHYLHLSSVLSLLGYRMSAIDVPAFATLPLVVERAARAGIALTAVPSDDIAAGRFLSDQSDRFGAVLFCEILEHITFNPIAFWRRVHTVVRPSGMILVTTPNSLKLLSVLGALWNLLSLRRIGLSVKQIMHHGTFGHHWKEYSAREIVEYFGRLSPDFSVQVRKIHYGAPSSDVREAIGAVRTAILRFGNATGFFADNLEAVVTLSRKTPWSVLTPRAG
;
A
#
# COMPACT_ATOMS: atom_id res chain seq x y z
N MET A 1 15.50 6.80 16.76
CA MET A 1 15.38 7.82 15.68
C MET A 1 16.03 7.21 14.45
N THR A 2 15.23 6.91 13.42
CA THR A 2 15.76 6.45 12.13
C THR A 2 16.47 7.62 11.46
N PRO A 3 17.69 7.44 10.89
CA PRO A 3 18.38 8.52 10.20
C PRO A 3 17.53 8.98 9.00
N LYS A 4 17.30 10.27 8.87
CA LYS A 4 16.65 10.84 7.68
C LYS A 4 17.49 10.54 6.44
N ALA A 5 16.82 10.19 5.34
CA ALA A 5 17.49 10.02 4.05
C ALA A 5 18.38 11.24 3.72
N PRO A 6 19.57 11.04 3.16
CA PRO A 6 20.45 12.13 2.76
C PRO A 6 19.75 13.11 1.83
N GLN A 7 20.03 14.40 1.93
CA GLN A 7 19.38 15.44 1.14
C GLN A 7 19.41 15.19 -0.38
N LYS A 8 20.49 14.58 -0.88
CA LYS A 8 20.62 14.18 -2.29
C LYS A 8 19.55 13.13 -2.69
N GLN A 9 19.25 12.16 -1.80
CA GLN A 9 18.22 11.16 -2.06
C GLN A 9 16.81 11.78 -2.06
N LEU A 10 16.53 12.67 -1.12
CA LEU A 10 15.24 13.40 -1.08
C LEU A 10 15.03 14.23 -2.35
N GLN A 11 16.09 14.85 -2.88
CA GLN A 11 16.02 15.58 -4.13
C GLN A 11 15.77 14.65 -5.33
N ALA A 12 16.43 13.49 -5.40
CA ALA A 12 16.19 12.51 -6.45
C ALA A 12 14.75 11.98 -6.43
N ILE A 13 14.19 11.71 -5.25
CA ILE A 13 12.79 11.29 -5.09
C ILE A 13 11.84 12.40 -5.58
N ALA A 14 12.09 13.65 -5.20
CA ALA A 14 11.27 14.76 -5.65
C ALA A 14 11.31 14.92 -7.19
N GLN A 15 12.46 14.77 -7.82
CA GLN A 15 12.61 14.78 -9.27
C GLN A 15 11.87 13.61 -9.94
N ALA A 16 11.97 12.39 -9.38
CA ALA A 16 11.25 11.24 -9.90
C ALA A 16 9.74 11.42 -9.80
N CYS A 17 9.22 11.92 -8.67
CA CYS A 17 7.80 12.25 -8.51
C CYS A 17 7.34 13.31 -9.52
N ALA A 18 8.13 14.37 -9.74
CA ALA A 18 7.82 15.39 -10.74
C ALA A 18 7.80 14.84 -12.17
N ALA A 19 8.71 13.93 -12.51
CA ALA A 19 8.74 13.27 -13.81
C ALA A 19 7.49 12.39 -14.04
N VAL A 20 7.06 11.63 -13.01
CA VAL A 20 5.82 10.84 -13.08
C VAL A 20 4.59 11.75 -13.18
N ARG A 21 4.54 12.87 -12.44
CA ARG A 21 3.48 13.87 -12.58
C ARG A 21 3.38 14.37 -14.02
N ALA A 22 4.50 14.76 -14.62
CA ALA A 22 4.53 15.24 -16.00
C ALA A 22 4.08 14.16 -17.01
N ASP A 23 4.37 12.87 -16.74
CA ASP A 23 3.86 11.74 -17.54
C ASP A 23 2.35 11.60 -17.43
N VAL A 24 1.81 11.66 -16.23
CA VAL A 24 0.36 11.61 -15.94
C VAL A 24 -0.38 12.75 -16.63
N GLU A 25 0.11 13.99 -16.49
CA GLU A 25 -0.48 15.18 -17.10
C GLU A 25 -0.44 15.11 -18.64
N ARG A 26 0.66 14.63 -19.21
CA ARG A 26 0.80 14.41 -20.67
C ARG A 26 -0.18 13.37 -21.18
N GLY A 27 -0.46 12.32 -20.40
CA GLY A 27 -1.42 11.28 -20.74
C GLY A 27 -2.86 11.78 -20.81
N GLY A 28 -3.19 12.88 -20.13
CA GLY A 28 -4.47 13.59 -20.22
C GLY A 28 -5.68 12.80 -19.70
N ASN A 29 -5.48 11.66 -19.03
CA ASN A 29 -6.57 10.88 -18.47
C ASN A 29 -7.01 11.48 -17.12
N GLY A 30 -8.28 11.91 -17.02
CA GLY A 30 -8.78 12.61 -15.84
C GLY A 30 -8.73 11.78 -14.55
N ASP A 31 -9.02 10.48 -14.62
CA ASP A 31 -9.01 9.61 -13.45
C ASP A 31 -7.57 9.36 -12.96
N ASP A 32 -6.63 9.18 -13.89
CA ASP A 32 -5.20 9.03 -13.60
C ASP A 32 -4.64 10.28 -12.91
N ILE A 33 -4.96 11.47 -13.44
CA ILE A 33 -4.57 12.76 -12.87
C ILE A 33 -5.16 12.95 -11.46
N ALA A 34 -6.46 12.68 -11.31
CA ALA A 34 -7.14 12.81 -10.03
C ALA A 34 -6.55 11.86 -8.97
N TYR A 35 -6.27 10.61 -9.37
CA TYR A 35 -5.65 9.62 -8.50
C TYR A 35 -4.23 10.05 -8.09
N PHE A 36 -3.40 10.50 -9.03
CA PHE A 36 -2.05 10.97 -8.73
C PHE A 36 -2.08 12.15 -7.75
N ASN A 37 -2.89 13.17 -8.03
CA ASN A 37 -3.00 14.36 -7.18
C ASN A 37 -3.44 14.03 -5.75
N TYR A 38 -4.40 13.12 -5.61
CA TYR A 38 -4.87 12.66 -4.30
C TYR A 38 -3.81 11.91 -3.51
N HIS A 39 -2.98 11.10 -4.19
CA HIS A 39 -2.05 10.18 -3.55
C HIS A 39 -0.58 10.64 -3.57
N GLU A 40 -0.23 11.76 -4.18
CA GLU A 40 1.15 12.20 -4.37
C GLU A 40 1.99 12.22 -3.09
N GLN A 41 1.43 12.74 -1.99
CA GLN A 41 2.15 12.81 -0.73
C GLN A 41 2.45 11.42 -0.16
N ARG A 42 1.50 10.49 -0.31
CA ARG A 42 1.69 9.08 0.06
C ARG A 42 2.74 8.43 -0.82
N LEU A 43 2.65 8.61 -2.13
CA LEU A 43 3.61 8.06 -3.09
C LEU A 43 5.04 8.50 -2.75
N ARG A 44 5.22 9.78 -2.48
CA ARG A 44 6.52 10.33 -2.08
C ARG A 44 7.02 9.75 -0.76
N ALA A 45 6.19 9.72 0.27
CA ALA A 45 6.56 9.19 1.59
C ALA A 45 6.90 7.69 1.52
N THR A 46 6.15 6.92 0.71
CA THR A 46 6.43 5.50 0.49
C THR A 46 7.73 5.30 -0.28
N ALA A 47 8.00 6.10 -1.32
CA ALA A 47 9.27 6.07 -2.03
C ALA A 47 10.46 6.41 -1.11
N GLU A 48 10.34 7.44 -0.28
CA GLU A 48 11.34 7.78 0.74
C GLU A 48 11.62 6.59 1.67
N ARG A 49 10.56 5.89 2.07
CA ARG A 49 10.69 4.72 2.94
C ARG A 49 11.37 3.54 2.25
N ILE A 50 11.05 3.27 0.99
CA ILE A 50 11.72 2.21 0.22
C ILE A 50 13.20 2.53 0.04
N VAL A 51 13.54 3.75 -0.34
CA VAL A 51 14.95 4.18 -0.50
C VAL A 51 15.75 4.05 0.80
N GLU A 52 15.12 4.25 1.96
CA GLU A 52 15.74 4.06 3.27
C GLU A 52 16.00 2.58 3.59
N LEU A 53 15.08 1.69 3.22
CA LEU A 53 15.07 0.29 3.66
C LEU A 53 15.65 -0.70 2.66
N VAL A 54 15.60 -0.39 1.38
CA VAL A 54 15.80 -1.34 0.30
C VAL A 54 16.92 -0.86 -0.62
N PRO A 55 18.00 -1.61 -0.81
CA PRO A 55 19.03 -1.24 -1.78
C PRO A 55 18.53 -1.46 -3.22
N THR A 56 18.96 -0.62 -4.15
CA THR A 56 18.58 -0.71 -5.59
C THR A 56 19.08 -1.97 -6.29
N THR A 57 19.96 -2.73 -5.65
CA THR A 57 20.49 -4.00 -6.18
C THR A 57 19.48 -5.15 -6.12
N VAL A 58 18.37 -4.98 -5.41
CA VAL A 58 17.33 -6.01 -5.31
C VAL A 58 16.16 -5.71 -6.23
N GLU A 59 15.43 -6.75 -6.61
CA GLU A 59 14.21 -6.61 -7.37
C GLU A 59 13.03 -6.40 -6.43
N VAL A 60 12.11 -5.52 -6.83
CA VAL A 60 10.93 -5.12 -6.06
C VAL A 60 9.67 -5.56 -6.81
N LEU A 61 8.77 -6.23 -6.10
CA LEU A 61 7.44 -6.60 -6.60
C LEU A 61 6.40 -5.64 -6.03
N ASP A 62 5.61 -5.02 -6.89
CA ASP A 62 4.44 -4.22 -6.52
C ASP A 62 3.16 -5.03 -6.76
N ILE A 63 2.39 -5.30 -5.72
CA ILE A 63 1.13 -6.03 -5.80
C ILE A 63 -0.02 -5.04 -5.66
N GLY A 64 -0.85 -4.92 -6.70
CA GLY A 64 -1.91 -3.92 -6.76
C GLY A 64 -1.38 -2.54 -7.07
N GLY A 65 -0.47 -2.44 -8.05
CA GLY A 65 0.18 -1.19 -8.44
C GLY A 65 -0.74 -0.13 -9.08
N HIS A 66 -2.00 -0.50 -9.39
CA HIS A 66 -3.02 0.35 -9.99
C HIS A 66 -2.49 1.08 -11.24
N TYR A 67 -2.35 2.41 -11.21
CA TYR A 67 -1.75 3.18 -12.31
C TYR A 67 -0.20 3.14 -12.37
N LEU A 68 0.46 2.33 -11.56
CA LEU A 68 1.93 2.16 -11.49
C LEU A 68 2.71 3.45 -11.14
N HIS A 69 2.08 4.41 -10.46
CA HIS A 69 2.77 5.66 -10.12
C HIS A 69 3.97 5.41 -9.20
N LEU A 70 3.79 4.64 -8.12
CA LEU A 70 4.87 4.32 -7.19
C LEU A 70 5.96 3.48 -7.87
N SER A 71 5.56 2.44 -8.62
CA SER A 71 6.48 1.61 -9.39
C SER A 71 7.31 2.44 -10.39
N SER A 72 6.69 3.43 -11.05
CA SER A 72 7.38 4.35 -11.97
C SER A 72 8.38 5.26 -11.25
N VAL A 73 8.02 5.81 -10.09
CA VAL A 73 8.95 6.60 -9.25
C VAL A 73 10.15 5.74 -8.85
N LEU A 74 9.93 4.51 -8.40
CA LEU A 74 11.00 3.61 -7.97
C LEU A 74 11.88 3.16 -9.14
N SER A 75 11.30 2.91 -10.33
CA SER A 75 12.06 2.62 -11.54
C SER A 75 12.99 3.78 -11.91
N LEU A 76 12.51 5.04 -11.86
CA LEU A 76 13.34 6.23 -12.09
C LEU A 76 14.46 6.40 -11.05
N LEU A 77 14.29 5.84 -9.85
CA LEU A 77 15.32 5.79 -8.81
C LEU A 77 16.29 4.61 -8.96
N GLY A 78 16.17 3.83 -10.04
CA GLY A 78 17.05 2.73 -10.37
C GLY A 78 16.68 1.36 -9.84
N TYR A 79 15.48 1.18 -9.28
CA TYR A 79 14.99 -0.13 -8.87
C TYR A 79 14.52 -0.95 -10.08
N ARG A 80 14.78 -2.26 -10.05
CA ARG A 80 14.16 -3.21 -10.97
C ARG A 80 12.78 -3.56 -10.45
N MET A 81 11.74 -3.18 -11.21
CA MET A 81 10.35 -3.30 -10.80
C MET A 81 9.63 -4.42 -11.55
N SER A 82 8.92 -5.26 -10.80
CA SER A 82 7.84 -6.13 -11.31
C SER A 82 6.54 -5.69 -10.67
N ALA A 83 5.44 -5.76 -11.39
CA ALA A 83 4.11 -5.45 -10.86
C ALA A 83 3.10 -6.52 -11.27
N ILE A 84 2.18 -6.83 -10.36
CA ILE A 84 1.00 -7.64 -10.67
C ILE A 84 -0.25 -6.87 -10.25
N ASP A 85 -1.28 -6.94 -11.08
CA ASP A 85 -2.58 -6.38 -10.76
C ASP A 85 -3.70 -7.18 -11.45
N VAL A 86 -4.95 -6.95 -11.05
CA VAL A 86 -6.11 -7.53 -11.73
C VAL A 86 -6.23 -7.00 -13.16
N PRO A 87 -6.81 -7.76 -14.10
CA PRO A 87 -6.93 -7.34 -15.49
C PRO A 87 -7.60 -5.98 -15.66
N ALA A 88 -8.54 -5.62 -14.76
CA ALA A 88 -9.22 -4.33 -14.78
C ALA A 88 -8.28 -3.11 -14.78
N PHE A 89 -7.08 -3.24 -14.20
CA PHE A 89 -6.05 -2.20 -14.18
C PHE A 89 -4.85 -2.56 -15.06
N ALA A 90 -4.33 -3.77 -14.95
CA ALA A 90 -3.12 -4.18 -15.65
C ALA A 90 -3.23 -4.20 -17.18
N THR A 91 -4.46 -4.23 -17.74
CA THR A 91 -4.68 -4.19 -19.19
C THR A 91 -5.10 -2.83 -19.72
N LEU A 92 -5.22 -1.81 -18.87
CA LEU A 92 -5.50 -0.45 -19.33
C LEU A 92 -4.37 0.03 -20.25
N PRO A 93 -4.67 0.56 -21.45
CA PRO A 93 -3.63 1.00 -22.39
C PRO A 93 -2.60 1.94 -21.76
N LEU A 94 -3.05 2.92 -20.98
CA LEU A 94 -2.16 3.87 -20.29
C LEU A 94 -1.23 3.19 -19.27
N VAL A 95 -1.67 2.11 -18.62
CA VAL A 95 -0.87 1.36 -17.63
C VAL A 95 0.17 0.48 -18.34
N VAL A 96 -0.24 -0.19 -19.42
CA VAL A 96 0.65 -1.00 -20.26
C VAL A 96 1.75 -0.13 -20.87
N GLU A 97 1.39 1.02 -21.44
CA GLU A 97 2.35 1.97 -22.01
C GLU A 97 3.29 2.54 -20.94
N ARG A 98 2.77 2.88 -19.75
CA ARG A 98 3.59 3.36 -18.63
C ARG A 98 4.56 2.28 -18.15
N ALA A 99 4.11 1.04 -18.02
CA ALA A 99 4.97 -0.09 -17.68
C ALA A 99 6.10 -0.26 -18.69
N ALA A 100 5.79 -0.22 -19.99
CA ALA A 100 6.79 -0.34 -21.06
C ALA A 100 7.82 0.80 -21.02
N ARG A 101 7.37 2.06 -20.87
CA ARG A 101 8.28 3.22 -20.77
C ARG A 101 9.16 3.18 -19.53
N ALA A 102 8.64 2.72 -18.41
CA ALA A 102 9.34 2.63 -17.14
C ALA A 102 10.15 1.33 -16.98
N GLY A 103 10.09 0.39 -17.92
CA GLY A 103 10.78 -0.90 -17.84
C GLY A 103 10.25 -1.79 -16.70
N ILE A 104 8.96 -1.68 -16.37
CA ILE A 104 8.29 -2.46 -15.32
C ILE A 104 7.76 -3.75 -15.93
N ALA A 105 8.13 -4.91 -15.36
CA ALA A 105 7.56 -6.20 -15.76
C ALA A 105 6.14 -6.35 -15.19
N LEU A 106 5.13 -5.97 -15.98
CA LEU A 106 3.73 -5.98 -15.59
C LEU A 106 3.06 -7.31 -15.97
N THR A 107 2.32 -7.90 -15.02
CA THR A 107 1.53 -9.12 -15.23
C THR A 107 0.09 -8.92 -14.75
N ALA A 108 -0.87 -9.16 -15.65
CA ALA A 108 -2.29 -9.22 -15.31
C ALA A 108 -2.60 -10.59 -14.66
N VAL A 109 -3.19 -10.59 -13.48
CA VAL A 109 -3.54 -11.80 -12.73
C VAL A 109 -5.01 -11.72 -12.31
N PRO A 110 -5.87 -12.69 -12.71
CA PRO A 110 -7.25 -12.74 -12.27
C PRO A 110 -7.39 -12.75 -10.74
N SER A 111 -8.43 -12.12 -10.21
CA SER A 111 -8.67 -12.01 -8.76
C SER A 111 -8.70 -13.36 -8.07
N ASP A 112 -9.30 -14.39 -8.69
CA ASP A 112 -9.37 -15.75 -8.16
C ASP A 112 -7.99 -16.41 -8.10
N ASP A 113 -7.12 -16.09 -9.06
CA ASP A 113 -5.74 -16.57 -9.07
C ASP A 113 -4.89 -15.87 -8.02
N ILE A 114 -5.10 -14.56 -7.81
CA ILE A 114 -4.50 -13.83 -6.70
C ILE A 114 -4.92 -14.48 -5.38
N ALA A 115 -6.21 -14.66 -5.16
CA ALA A 115 -6.77 -15.26 -3.93
C ALA A 115 -6.22 -16.67 -3.67
N ALA A 116 -6.09 -17.47 -4.71
CA ALA A 116 -5.56 -18.84 -4.64
C ALA A 116 -4.02 -18.92 -4.61
N GLY A 117 -3.31 -17.80 -4.71
CA GLY A 117 -1.86 -17.75 -4.75
C GLY A 117 -1.28 -18.33 -6.06
N ARG A 118 -2.02 -18.28 -7.15
CA ARG A 118 -1.60 -18.77 -8.49
C ARG A 118 -1.04 -17.62 -9.34
N PHE A 119 0.02 -16.99 -8.88
CA PHE A 119 0.75 -15.96 -9.62
C PHE A 119 2.26 -16.19 -9.49
N LEU A 120 3.02 -15.82 -10.51
CA LEU A 120 4.49 -15.95 -10.55
C LEU A 120 4.96 -17.39 -10.20
N SER A 121 4.28 -18.42 -10.72
CA SER A 121 4.35 -19.83 -10.26
C SER A 121 5.75 -20.44 -10.34
N ASP A 122 6.54 -20.01 -11.29
CA ASP A 122 7.91 -20.45 -11.59
C ASP A 122 8.97 -19.64 -10.82
N GLN A 123 8.56 -18.75 -9.92
CA GLN A 123 9.47 -17.87 -9.21
C GLN A 123 9.48 -18.17 -7.71
N SER A 124 10.66 -18.32 -7.15
CA SER A 124 10.89 -18.40 -5.71
C SER A 124 12.12 -17.58 -5.34
N ASP A 125 12.17 -17.04 -4.13
CA ASP A 125 13.31 -16.29 -3.58
C ASP A 125 13.84 -15.17 -4.48
N ARG A 126 12.96 -14.58 -5.30
CA ARG A 126 13.34 -13.58 -6.30
C ARG A 126 13.38 -12.17 -5.72
N PHE A 127 12.32 -11.77 -5.01
CA PHE A 127 12.13 -10.38 -4.64
C PHE A 127 12.76 -10.05 -3.28
N GLY A 128 13.56 -8.99 -3.25
CA GLY A 128 14.11 -8.45 -2.01
C GLY A 128 13.12 -7.59 -1.25
N ALA A 129 12.14 -7.00 -1.95
CA ALA A 129 11.04 -6.29 -1.35
C ALA A 129 9.74 -6.55 -2.12
N VAL A 130 8.63 -6.59 -1.38
CA VAL A 130 7.26 -6.63 -1.91
C VAL A 130 6.52 -5.42 -1.38
N LEU A 131 5.86 -4.68 -2.25
CA LEU A 131 4.97 -3.57 -1.92
C LEU A 131 3.54 -4.08 -1.90
N PHE A 132 2.81 -3.77 -0.86
CA PHE A 132 1.41 -4.10 -0.67
C PHE A 132 0.71 -2.88 -0.07
N CYS A 133 0.57 -1.85 -0.92
CA CYS A 133 0.18 -0.51 -0.48
C CYS A 133 -1.30 -0.25 -0.73
N GLU A 134 -2.07 -0.03 0.35
CA GLU A 134 -3.53 0.24 0.30
C GLU A 134 -4.31 -0.89 -0.38
N ILE A 135 -3.96 -2.13 -0.08
CA ILE A 135 -4.60 -3.33 -0.61
C ILE A 135 -5.18 -4.20 0.51
N LEU A 136 -4.56 -4.19 1.70
CA LEU A 136 -4.92 -5.09 2.79
C LEU A 136 -6.39 -4.94 3.21
N GLU A 137 -6.92 -3.72 3.17
CA GLU A 137 -8.30 -3.38 3.47
C GLU A 137 -9.31 -3.84 2.43
N HIS A 138 -8.85 -4.20 1.23
CA HIS A 138 -9.67 -4.67 0.11
C HIS A 138 -9.74 -6.20 0.01
N ILE A 139 -8.99 -6.93 0.82
CA ILE A 139 -8.99 -8.41 0.81
C ILE A 139 -10.34 -8.93 1.31
N THR A 140 -11.06 -9.65 0.45
CA THR A 140 -12.36 -10.28 0.73
C THR A 140 -12.31 -11.80 0.77
N PHE A 141 -11.15 -12.38 0.47
CA PHE A 141 -10.92 -13.82 0.41
C PHE A 141 -10.08 -14.29 1.62
N ASN A 142 -10.03 -15.61 1.85
CA ASN A 142 -9.12 -16.17 2.85
C ASN A 142 -7.66 -15.96 2.41
N PRO A 143 -6.84 -15.21 3.17
CA PRO A 143 -5.57 -14.72 2.68
C PRO A 143 -4.42 -15.73 2.77
N ILE A 144 -4.62 -16.92 3.35
CA ILE A 144 -3.54 -17.87 3.65
C ILE A 144 -2.82 -18.32 2.37
N ALA A 145 -3.56 -18.68 1.31
CA ALA A 145 -2.97 -19.12 0.05
C ALA A 145 -2.17 -18.00 -0.63
N PHE A 146 -2.72 -16.79 -0.63
CA PHE A 146 -2.07 -15.58 -1.13
C PHE A 146 -0.73 -15.33 -0.40
N TRP A 147 -0.74 -15.26 0.94
CA TRP A 147 0.47 -14.98 1.72
C TRP A 147 1.48 -16.10 1.68
N ARG A 148 1.05 -17.37 1.53
CA ARG A 148 1.95 -18.48 1.25
C ARG A 148 2.74 -18.23 -0.04
N ARG A 149 2.06 -17.73 -1.08
CA ARG A 149 2.72 -17.40 -2.34
C ARG A 149 3.66 -16.21 -2.19
N VAL A 150 3.25 -15.15 -1.51
CA VAL A 150 4.14 -14.02 -1.20
C VAL A 150 5.37 -14.48 -0.43
N HIS A 151 5.20 -15.31 0.60
CA HIS A 151 6.32 -15.93 1.34
C HIS A 151 7.26 -16.71 0.41
N THR A 152 6.72 -17.41 -0.59
CA THR A 152 7.54 -18.17 -1.55
C THR A 152 8.39 -17.26 -2.43
N VAL A 153 7.84 -16.15 -2.94
CA VAL A 153 8.54 -15.27 -3.90
C VAL A 153 9.50 -14.27 -3.22
N VAL A 154 9.28 -13.95 -1.95
CA VAL A 154 10.20 -13.11 -1.16
C VAL A 154 11.43 -13.93 -0.79
N ARG A 155 12.62 -13.38 -1.02
CA ARG A 155 13.89 -14.04 -0.64
C ARG A 155 14.09 -14.04 0.88
N PRO A 156 14.92 -14.93 1.42
CA PRO A 156 15.36 -14.83 2.81
C PRO A 156 15.96 -13.43 3.09
N SER A 157 15.64 -12.87 4.25
CA SER A 157 15.96 -11.49 4.65
C SER A 157 15.31 -10.40 3.78
N GLY A 158 14.38 -10.79 2.90
CA GLY A 158 13.54 -9.83 2.19
C GLY A 158 12.46 -9.23 3.08
N MET A 159 11.76 -8.23 2.56
CA MET A 159 10.72 -7.53 3.30
C MET A 159 9.43 -7.35 2.49
N ILE A 160 8.35 -7.12 3.22
CA ILE A 160 7.07 -6.68 2.65
C ILE A 160 6.76 -5.33 3.29
N LEU A 161 6.52 -4.31 2.48
CA LEU A 161 6.01 -3.03 2.93
C LEU A 161 4.50 -3.01 2.71
N VAL A 162 3.76 -2.88 3.81
CA VAL A 162 2.30 -2.78 3.79
C VAL A 162 1.90 -1.39 4.26
N THR A 163 1.07 -0.69 3.48
CA THR A 163 0.38 0.50 3.95
C THR A 163 -1.12 0.26 3.90
N THR A 164 -1.85 0.78 4.89
CA THR A 164 -3.30 0.63 5.00
C THR A 164 -3.89 1.72 5.89
N PRO A 165 -5.16 2.12 5.70
CA PRO A 165 -5.84 3.02 6.62
C PRO A 165 -5.88 2.47 8.04
N ASN A 166 -5.73 3.38 9.00
CA ASN A 166 -5.80 3.04 10.42
C ASN A 166 -7.25 3.03 10.90
N SER A 167 -7.75 1.90 11.38
CA SER A 167 -9.10 1.79 11.96
C SER A 167 -9.31 2.73 13.16
N LEU A 168 -8.24 3.12 13.84
CA LEU A 168 -8.26 4.01 15.00
C LEU A 168 -7.96 5.48 14.65
N LYS A 169 -8.08 5.88 13.38
CA LYS A 169 -8.01 7.29 13.02
C LYS A 169 -9.14 8.09 13.70
N LEU A 170 -8.85 9.30 14.14
CA LEU A 170 -9.74 10.09 15.00
C LEU A 170 -11.17 10.21 14.46
N LEU A 171 -11.32 10.55 13.18
CA LEU A 171 -12.64 10.71 12.56
C LEU A 171 -13.42 9.39 12.47
N SER A 172 -12.74 8.27 12.25
CA SER A 172 -13.39 6.95 12.25
C SER A 172 -13.87 6.54 13.63
N VAL A 173 -13.07 6.79 14.67
CA VAL A 173 -13.46 6.51 16.07
C VAL A 173 -14.65 7.38 16.48
N LEU A 174 -14.60 8.69 16.22
CA LEU A 174 -15.70 9.59 16.53
C LEU A 174 -16.98 9.24 15.77
N GLY A 175 -16.83 8.91 14.46
CA GLY A 175 -17.96 8.47 13.63
C GLY A 175 -18.56 7.14 14.10
N ALA A 176 -17.73 6.17 14.47
CA ALA A 176 -18.19 4.90 15.02
C ALA A 176 -18.93 5.08 16.34
N LEU A 177 -18.40 5.91 17.26
CA LEU A 177 -19.04 6.24 18.52
C LEU A 177 -20.39 6.93 18.31
N TRP A 178 -20.45 7.91 17.41
CA TRP A 178 -21.71 8.58 17.05
C TRP A 178 -22.74 7.60 16.47
N ASN A 179 -22.34 6.74 15.56
CA ASN A 179 -23.22 5.74 14.96
C ASN A 179 -23.74 4.75 16.01
N LEU A 180 -22.89 4.33 16.95
CA LEU A 180 -23.26 3.44 18.05
C LEU A 180 -24.27 4.12 18.99
N LEU A 181 -23.97 5.33 19.46
CA LEU A 181 -24.84 6.09 20.38
C LEU A 181 -26.19 6.44 19.73
N SER A 182 -26.21 6.68 18.42
CA SER A 182 -27.45 6.96 17.68
C SER A 182 -28.15 5.72 17.14
N LEU A 183 -27.66 4.53 17.44
CA LEU A 183 -28.16 3.23 16.96
C LEU A 183 -28.31 3.15 15.43
N ARG A 184 -27.49 3.90 14.70
CA ARG A 184 -27.62 3.99 13.23
C ARG A 184 -26.98 2.80 12.52
N ARG A 185 -25.74 2.41 12.90
CA ARG A 185 -25.01 1.32 12.24
C ARG A 185 -23.74 0.94 12.99
N ILE A 186 -23.26 -0.27 12.66
CA ILE A 186 -21.89 -0.73 12.94
C ILE A 186 -21.31 -1.15 11.58
N GLY A 187 -20.10 -0.69 11.23
CA GLY A 187 -19.43 -1.01 9.96
C GLY A 187 -19.92 -0.16 8.78
N LEU A 188 -19.88 -0.74 7.57
CA LEU A 188 -20.22 -0.07 6.31
C LEU A 188 -21.70 0.33 6.26
N SER A 189 -22.00 1.50 5.67
CA SER A 189 -23.38 1.91 5.41
C SER A 189 -23.93 1.20 4.18
N VAL A 190 -25.27 1.01 4.15
CA VAL A 190 -25.97 0.49 2.97
C VAL A 190 -25.64 1.31 1.72
N LYS A 191 -25.55 2.64 1.86
CA LYS A 191 -25.16 3.53 0.76
C LYS A 191 -23.75 3.20 0.23
N GLN A 192 -22.77 2.95 1.11
CA GLN A 192 -21.42 2.56 0.70
C GLN A 192 -21.43 1.23 -0.05
N ILE A 193 -22.16 0.23 0.45
CA ILE A 193 -22.28 -1.08 -0.20
C ILE A 193 -22.87 -0.96 -1.61
N MET A 194 -23.83 -0.06 -1.82
CA MET A 194 -24.54 0.07 -3.11
C MET A 194 -23.82 0.94 -4.15
N HIS A 195 -22.96 1.87 -3.72
CA HIS A 195 -22.39 2.89 -4.61
C HIS A 195 -20.90 2.73 -4.92
N HIS A 196 -20.17 1.89 -4.17
CA HIS A 196 -18.76 1.66 -4.46
C HIS A 196 -18.57 0.44 -5.36
N GLY A 197 -17.67 0.56 -6.33
CA GLY A 197 -17.22 -0.60 -7.11
C GLY A 197 -16.49 -1.62 -6.24
N THR A 198 -16.43 -2.86 -6.69
CA THR A 198 -15.88 -4.01 -5.91
C THR A 198 -14.51 -3.73 -5.30
N PHE A 199 -13.63 -3.02 -6.00
CA PHE A 199 -12.28 -2.69 -5.53
C PHE A 199 -12.22 -1.39 -4.70
N GLY A 200 -13.31 -0.63 -4.58
CA GLY A 200 -13.38 0.60 -3.80
C GLY A 200 -13.84 0.41 -2.34
N HIS A 201 -14.17 -0.80 -1.93
CA HIS A 201 -14.64 -1.08 -0.58
C HIS A 201 -13.49 -1.37 0.37
N HIS A 202 -13.40 -0.62 1.47
CA HIS A 202 -12.62 -1.02 2.63
C HIS A 202 -13.44 -2.02 3.46
N TRP A 203 -13.23 -3.30 3.24
CA TRP A 203 -13.95 -4.36 3.97
C TRP A 203 -13.51 -4.43 5.42
N LYS A 204 -12.21 -4.24 5.67
CA LYS A 204 -11.69 -4.18 7.03
C LYS A 204 -10.49 -3.23 7.11
N GLU A 205 -10.63 -2.16 7.86
CA GLU A 205 -9.49 -1.37 8.30
C GLU A 205 -8.88 -2.02 9.56
N TYR A 206 -7.57 -1.92 9.70
CA TYR A 206 -6.81 -2.58 10.76
C TYR A 206 -6.24 -1.58 11.75
N SER A 207 -6.11 -1.99 13.02
CA SER A 207 -5.25 -1.33 13.99
C SER A 207 -3.81 -1.85 13.90
N ALA A 208 -2.86 -1.11 14.45
CA ALA A 208 -1.46 -1.55 14.49
C ALA A 208 -1.28 -2.91 15.18
N ARG A 209 -2.06 -3.18 16.23
CA ARG A 209 -2.03 -4.46 16.96
C ARG A 209 -2.57 -5.60 16.11
N GLU A 210 -3.66 -5.38 15.37
CA GLU A 210 -4.23 -6.38 14.47
C GLU A 210 -3.29 -6.71 13.32
N ILE A 211 -2.51 -5.76 12.79
CA ILE A 211 -1.52 -6.05 11.76
C ILE A 211 -0.40 -6.98 12.29
N VAL A 212 0.10 -6.71 13.49
CA VAL A 212 1.09 -7.59 14.13
C VAL A 212 0.51 -8.99 14.33
N GLU A 213 -0.71 -9.10 14.83
CA GLU A 213 -1.40 -10.38 15.00
C GLU A 213 -1.62 -11.09 13.66
N TYR A 214 -2.06 -10.36 12.64
CA TYR A 214 -2.35 -10.88 11.30
C TYR A 214 -1.14 -11.60 10.70
N PHE A 215 0.00 -10.95 10.64
CA PHE A 215 1.22 -11.54 10.09
C PHE A 215 1.82 -12.60 11.01
N GLY A 216 1.73 -12.42 12.32
CA GLY A 216 2.19 -13.42 13.29
C GLY A 216 1.41 -14.74 13.24
N ARG A 217 0.13 -14.72 12.84
CA ARG A 217 -0.68 -15.91 12.59
C ARG A 217 -0.36 -16.60 11.26
N LEU A 218 0.20 -15.88 10.29
CA LEU A 218 0.53 -16.41 8.98
C LEU A 218 1.86 -17.19 8.99
N SER A 219 2.88 -16.70 9.68
CA SER A 219 4.15 -17.39 9.76
C SER A 219 5.00 -16.91 10.94
N PRO A 220 5.68 -17.81 11.65
CA PRO A 220 6.67 -17.43 12.67
C PRO A 220 7.93 -16.77 12.07
N ASP A 221 8.11 -16.83 10.76
CA ASP A 221 9.23 -16.21 10.05
C ASP A 221 9.03 -14.70 9.86
N PHE A 222 7.81 -14.21 10.01
CA PHE A 222 7.48 -12.80 9.85
C PHE A 222 7.77 -12.01 11.13
N SER A 223 8.71 -11.06 11.05
CA SER A 223 8.92 -10.04 12.06
C SER A 223 8.27 -8.74 11.62
N VAL A 224 7.38 -8.19 12.43
CA VAL A 224 6.52 -7.07 12.05
C VAL A 224 6.84 -5.83 12.87
N GLN A 225 7.12 -4.72 12.19
CA GLN A 225 7.24 -3.41 12.80
C GLN A 225 6.21 -2.48 12.20
N VAL A 226 5.35 -1.88 13.03
CA VAL A 226 4.28 -0.99 12.56
C VAL A 226 4.58 0.45 12.99
N ARG A 227 4.54 1.37 12.03
CA ARG A 227 4.55 2.81 12.28
C ARG A 227 3.16 3.38 12.02
N LYS A 228 2.80 4.37 12.80
CA LYS A 228 1.63 5.21 12.58
C LYS A 228 2.07 6.44 11.80
N ILE A 229 1.41 6.74 10.69
CA ILE A 229 1.81 7.81 9.79
C ILE A 229 0.64 8.72 9.43
N HIS A 230 0.99 10.01 9.20
CA HIS A 230 0.15 10.97 8.52
C HIS A 230 0.87 11.42 7.25
N TYR A 231 0.27 11.21 6.11
CA TYR A 231 0.86 11.66 4.83
C TYR A 231 0.68 13.17 4.59
N GLY A 232 0.06 13.89 5.48
CA GLY A 232 -0.27 15.30 5.33
C GLY A 232 -1.63 15.52 4.65
N ALA A 233 -2.12 16.76 4.64
CA ALA A 233 -3.34 17.09 3.92
C ALA A 233 -3.05 17.16 2.41
N PRO A 234 -3.99 16.68 1.53
CA PRO A 234 -3.89 16.93 0.11
C PRO A 234 -3.63 18.42 -0.17
N SER A 235 -2.76 18.71 -1.12
CA SER A 235 -2.43 20.07 -1.49
C SER A 235 -3.65 20.74 -2.12
N SER A 236 -3.92 21.94 -1.79
CA SER A 236 -4.58 23.07 -2.42
C SER A 236 -5.90 23.54 -1.84
N ASP A 237 -7.01 22.82 -1.78
CA ASP A 237 -8.30 23.51 -1.60
C ASP A 237 -8.94 23.39 -0.19
N VAL A 238 -8.39 22.53 0.65
CA VAL A 238 -8.89 22.32 2.03
C VAL A 238 -8.12 23.16 3.06
N ARG A 239 -7.03 23.81 2.67
CA ARG A 239 -6.19 24.58 3.60
C ARG A 239 -6.85 25.84 4.13
N GLU A 240 -7.70 26.50 3.37
CA GLU A 240 -8.33 27.76 3.79
C GLU A 240 -9.50 27.57 4.76
N ALA A 241 -10.20 26.45 4.72
CA ALA A 241 -11.43 26.25 5.49
C ALA A 241 -11.24 25.67 6.90
N ILE A 242 -10.06 25.13 7.25
CA ILE A 242 -9.90 24.38 8.51
C ILE A 242 -8.64 24.84 9.26
N GLY A 243 -8.69 26.04 9.73
CA GLY A 243 -7.69 26.81 10.46
C GLY A 243 -6.69 26.14 11.43
N ALA A 244 -6.02 26.97 12.20
CA ALA A 244 -4.91 26.66 13.12
C ALA A 244 -5.10 25.44 14.03
N VAL A 245 -6.34 25.13 14.43
CA VAL A 245 -6.68 23.99 15.30
C VAL A 245 -6.39 22.65 14.62
N ARG A 246 -6.79 22.48 13.35
CA ARG A 246 -6.50 21.24 12.60
C ARG A 246 -5.01 21.05 12.40
N THR A 247 -4.30 22.15 12.08
CA THR A 247 -2.85 22.09 11.92
C THR A 247 -2.15 21.68 13.21
N ALA A 248 -2.62 22.18 14.37
CA ALA A 248 -2.10 21.79 15.67
C ALA A 248 -2.39 20.30 15.98
N ILE A 249 -3.60 19.83 15.70
CA ILE A 249 -4.00 18.42 15.88
C ILE A 249 -3.15 17.49 14.98
N LEU A 250 -2.95 17.86 13.72
CA LEU A 250 -2.10 17.08 12.79
C LEU A 250 -0.64 17.08 13.24
N ARG A 251 -0.10 18.22 13.69
CA ARG A 251 1.25 18.30 14.25
C ARG A 251 1.41 17.44 15.49
N PHE A 252 0.45 17.48 16.40
CA PHE A 252 0.43 16.62 17.58
C PHE A 252 0.31 15.15 17.20
N GLY A 253 -0.59 14.79 16.26
CA GLY A 253 -0.74 13.45 15.73
C GLY A 253 0.54 12.93 15.09
N ASN A 254 1.22 13.75 14.28
CA ASN A 254 2.50 13.39 13.66
C ASN A 254 3.62 13.19 14.70
N ALA A 255 3.67 14.03 15.73
CA ALA A 255 4.68 13.93 16.77
C ALA A 255 4.48 12.71 17.69
N THR A 256 3.24 12.36 17.99
CA THR A 256 2.88 11.28 18.94
C THR A 256 2.43 9.99 18.26
N GLY A 257 2.09 10.03 16.96
CA GLY A 257 1.44 8.93 16.25
C GLY A 257 0.02 8.62 16.76
N PHE A 258 -0.56 9.53 17.55
CA PHE A 258 -1.89 9.36 18.12
C PHE A 258 -2.96 9.60 17.06
N PHE A 259 -3.87 8.65 16.86
CA PHE A 259 -4.91 8.70 15.82
C PHE A 259 -4.41 8.95 14.40
N ALA A 260 -3.22 8.45 14.07
CA ALA A 260 -2.69 8.54 12.71
C ALA A 260 -3.69 8.01 11.67
N ASP A 261 -3.71 8.64 10.49
CA ASP A 261 -4.64 8.26 9.42
C ASP A 261 -4.29 6.92 8.79
N ASN A 262 -3.00 6.59 8.76
CA ASN A 262 -2.48 5.40 8.09
C ASN A 262 -1.51 4.63 8.98
N LEU A 263 -1.37 3.36 8.67
CA LEU A 263 -0.37 2.46 9.21
C LEU A 263 0.61 2.05 8.11
N GLU A 264 1.88 1.99 8.47
CA GLU A 264 2.92 1.40 7.65
C GLU A 264 3.50 0.23 8.42
N ALA A 265 3.44 -0.96 7.86
CA ALA A 265 4.05 -2.14 8.41
C ALA A 265 5.22 -2.62 7.54
N VAL A 266 6.37 -2.78 8.16
CA VAL A 266 7.52 -3.47 7.59
C VAL A 266 7.51 -4.88 8.13
N VAL A 267 7.23 -5.85 7.27
CA VAL A 267 7.24 -7.28 7.59
C VAL A 267 8.50 -7.88 7.02
N THR A 268 9.45 -8.24 7.88
CA THR A 268 10.73 -8.81 7.47
C THR A 268 10.66 -10.34 7.56
N LEU A 269 11.08 -11.01 6.49
CA LEU A 269 11.23 -12.46 6.46
C LEU A 269 12.60 -12.83 7.06
N SER A 270 12.68 -12.96 8.39
CA SER A 270 13.95 -13.16 9.10
C SER A 270 14.64 -14.48 8.75
N ARG A 271 13.85 -15.48 8.45
CA ARG A 271 14.27 -16.82 7.98
C ARG A 271 13.16 -17.37 7.09
N LYS A 272 13.40 -18.48 6.42
CA LYS A 272 12.42 -19.10 5.54
C LYS A 272 12.28 -20.58 5.87
N THR A 273 11.31 -20.86 6.74
CA THR A 273 10.92 -22.24 7.07
C THR A 273 9.78 -22.71 6.16
N PRO A 274 9.55 -24.02 6.02
CA PRO A 274 8.39 -24.51 5.27
C PRO A 274 7.09 -23.93 5.83
N TRP A 275 6.22 -23.48 4.90
CA TRP A 275 4.92 -22.91 5.29
C TRP A 275 4.03 -23.96 5.98
N SER A 276 3.59 -23.66 7.19
CA SER A 276 2.86 -24.62 8.04
C SER A 276 1.37 -24.30 8.21
N VAL A 277 0.93 -23.08 7.89
CA VAL A 277 -0.46 -22.70 8.07
C VAL A 277 -1.33 -23.25 6.95
N LEU A 278 -2.33 -24.04 7.31
CA LEU A 278 -3.25 -24.67 6.37
C LEU A 278 -4.41 -23.75 6.02
N THR A 279 -4.76 -23.71 4.74
CA THR A 279 -6.01 -23.08 4.30
C THR A 279 -7.17 -23.91 4.80
N PRO A 280 -8.18 -23.32 5.48
CA PRO A 280 -9.38 -24.04 5.85
C PRO A 280 -10.04 -24.68 4.63
N ARG A 281 -10.56 -25.89 4.80
CA ARG A 281 -11.35 -26.54 3.74
C ARG A 281 -12.62 -25.72 3.54
N ALA A 282 -13.04 -25.52 2.29
CA ALA A 282 -14.37 -25.02 2.01
C ALA A 282 -15.36 -26.01 2.64
N GLY A 283 -16.19 -25.52 3.58
CA GLY A 283 -17.23 -26.32 4.20
C GLY A 283 -18.37 -26.61 3.25
#